data_94dc800962620974d7da59e672bbb867
#
_entry.id   94dc800962620974d7da59e672bbb867
#
_cell.length_a   1.000
_cell.length_b   1.000
_cell.length_c   1.000
_cell.angle_alpha   90.00
_cell.angle_beta   90.00
_cell.angle_gamma   90.00
#
_symmetry.space_group_name_H-M   'P 1'
#
loop_
_entity.id
_entity.type
_entity.pdbx_description
1 polymer ?
#
loop_
_entity_poly.entity_id
_entity_poly.type
_entity_poly.pdbx_seq_one_letter_code
_entity_poly.pdbx_strand_id
1 'polypeptide(L)'
;MKEILFIRQNIKEWQRIEAMLDRLAIETPDDISAAYIRVTSDLAFAQTHYPTSRITGYLNNLAVVLHNAIYRNKREKRKRIITFWTQEVPLVMYDARRLLALSAIIFIVSTAIGVVSQMAVPEFCRYILGDSYMDMTIANIKRGEPFAIYASGAESSMFSTITANNIYVAFVIYLEGIFTSFFTAFHLFNNGVMFGCFEAFFAQNGLLWKSILTVMLHGTLELSAIIVAGSAGIAMGNGWLFPGTYSRIESFRRGVKRGLKIVVGTVPIFVIAGFVESYITRHTHIPDAIRLTVILLSAAFVVFYYIIYPRTLFNKSTNKDL
;
A
#
# COMPACT_ATOMS: atom_id res chain seq x y z
N MET A 1 -37.56 -27.41 -35.06
CA MET A 1 -37.18 -28.79 -34.66
C MET A 1 -38.16 -29.25 -33.60
N LYS A 2 -38.59 -30.56 -33.57
CA LYS A 2 -39.45 -31.04 -32.47
C LYS A 2 -38.63 -31.08 -31.17
N GLU A 3 -39.20 -30.65 -30.04
CA GLU A 3 -38.53 -30.60 -28.74
C GLU A 3 -37.82 -31.93 -28.37
N ILE A 4 -38.51 -33.07 -28.58
CA ILE A 4 -37.98 -34.40 -28.32
C ILE A 4 -36.66 -34.66 -29.09
N LEU A 5 -36.55 -34.17 -30.30
CA LEU A 5 -35.34 -34.34 -31.12
C LEU A 5 -34.20 -33.48 -30.58
N PHE A 6 -34.47 -32.26 -30.17
CA PHE A 6 -33.52 -31.38 -29.54
C PHE A 6 -32.94 -31.97 -28.26
N ILE A 7 -33.82 -32.51 -27.38
CA ILE A 7 -33.41 -33.18 -26.16
C ILE A 7 -32.52 -34.41 -26.47
N ARG A 8 -32.98 -35.29 -27.39
CA ARG A 8 -32.22 -36.49 -27.74
C ARG A 8 -30.81 -36.20 -28.27
N GLN A 9 -30.65 -35.13 -29.00
CA GLN A 9 -29.36 -34.75 -29.56
C GLN A 9 -28.37 -34.21 -28.52
N ASN A 10 -28.86 -33.54 -27.48
CA ASN A 10 -28.01 -32.81 -26.57
C ASN A 10 -27.96 -33.37 -25.14
N ILE A 11 -28.89 -34.27 -24.75
CA ILE A 11 -29.02 -34.76 -23.38
C ILE A 11 -27.76 -35.40 -22.81
N LYS A 12 -27.01 -36.13 -23.64
CA LYS A 12 -25.76 -36.79 -23.21
C LYS A 12 -24.68 -35.74 -22.82
N GLU A 13 -24.60 -34.65 -23.57
CA GLU A 13 -23.68 -33.58 -23.28
C GLU A 13 -24.08 -32.79 -22.04
N TRP A 14 -25.35 -32.50 -21.86
CA TRP A 14 -25.84 -31.85 -20.64
C TRP A 14 -25.61 -32.70 -19.40
N GLN A 15 -25.83 -34.02 -19.46
CA GLN A 15 -25.51 -34.93 -18.37
C GLN A 15 -24.01 -35.02 -18.07
N ARG A 16 -23.17 -34.94 -19.12
CA ARG A 16 -21.72 -34.83 -18.95
C ARG A 16 -21.31 -33.57 -18.24
N ILE A 17 -21.89 -32.43 -18.62
CA ILE A 17 -21.68 -31.12 -17.99
C ILE A 17 -22.19 -31.14 -16.54
N GLU A 18 -23.32 -31.75 -16.28
CA GLU A 18 -23.89 -31.91 -14.94
C GLU A 18 -22.95 -32.76 -14.05
N ALA A 19 -22.43 -33.88 -14.55
CA ALA A 19 -21.44 -34.70 -13.86
C ALA A 19 -20.10 -33.97 -13.63
N MET A 20 -19.74 -33.04 -14.51
CA MET A 20 -18.58 -32.16 -14.34
C MET A 20 -18.76 -31.20 -13.14
N LEU A 21 -19.99 -30.77 -12.85
CA LEU A 21 -20.26 -29.90 -11.70
C LEU A 21 -19.92 -30.54 -10.36
N ASP A 22 -20.02 -31.86 -10.23
CA ASP A 22 -19.63 -32.59 -9.02
C ASP A 22 -18.11 -32.60 -8.82
N ARG A 23 -17.33 -32.32 -9.87
CA ARG A 23 -15.86 -32.36 -9.91
C ARG A 23 -15.22 -31.00 -10.16
N LEU A 24 -15.95 -29.89 -9.98
CA LEU A 24 -15.47 -28.53 -10.26
C LEU A 24 -14.11 -28.16 -9.64
N ALA A 25 -13.68 -28.84 -8.58
CA ALA A 25 -12.39 -28.59 -7.93
C ALA A 25 -11.18 -29.08 -8.76
N ILE A 26 -11.41 -29.96 -9.72
CA ILE A 26 -10.38 -30.66 -10.53
C ILE A 26 -10.39 -30.13 -11.98
N GLU A 27 -11.53 -29.62 -12.44
CA GLU A 27 -11.70 -29.15 -13.82
C GLU A 27 -10.92 -27.85 -14.10
N THR A 28 -10.49 -27.68 -15.35
CA THR A 28 -9.80 -26.45 -15.76
C THR A 28 -10.79 -25.29 -15.95
N PRO A 29 -10.35 -24.02 -15.76
CA PRO A 29 -11.21 -22.86 -16.04
C PRO A 29 -11.72 -22.81 -17.48
N ASP A 30 -10.95 -23.34 -18.44
CA ASP A 30 -11.29 -23.38 -19.86
C ASP A 30 -12.42 -24.37 -20.12
N ASP A 31 -12.41 -25.54 -19.47
CA ASP A 31 -13.47 -26.56 -19.59
C ASP A 31 -14.80 -26.02 -19.04
N ILE A 32 -14.75 -25.34 -17.88
CA ILE A 32 -15.94 -24.73 -17.27
C ILE A 32 -16.49 -23.61 -18.17
N SER A 33 -15.63 -22.80 -18.77
CA SER A 33 -16.03 -21.74 -19.70
C SER A 33 -16.63 -22.29 -20.98
N ALA A 34 -16.06 -23.34 -21.55
CA ALA A 34 -16.60 -24.02 -22.73
C ALA A 34 -17.97 -24.64 -22.45
N ALA A 35 -18.13 -25.29 -21.29
CA ALA A 35 -19.41 -25.83 -20.85
C ALA A 35 -20.48 -24.72 -20.69
N TYR A 36 -20.11 -23.58 -20.11
CA TYR A 36 -21.02 -22.43 -19.95
C TYR A 36 -21.48 -21.85 -21.29
N ILE A 37 -20.56 -21.65 -22.24
CA ILE A 37 -20.87 -21.18 -23.60
C ILE A 37 -21.84 -22.16 -24.27
N ARG A 38 -21.60 -23.46 -24.15
CA ARG A 38 -22.45 -24.50 -24.76
C ARG A 38 -23.84 -24.46 -24.16
N VAL A 39 -23.98 -24.49 -22.84
CA VAL A 39 -25.27 -24.50 -22.14
C VAL A 39 -26.08 -23.21 -22.41
N THR A 40 -25.41 -22.04 -22.42
CA THR A 40 -26.07 -20.76 -22.71
C THR A 40 -26.57 -20.67 -24.15
N SER A 41 -25.84 -21.25 -25.13
CA SER A 41 -26.28 -21.35 -26.51
C SER A 41 -27.55 -22.24 -26.64
N ASP A 42 -27.53 -23.41 -26.01
CA ASP A 42 -28.67 -24.33 -26.00
C ASP A 42 -29.89 -23.76 -25.24
N LEU A 43 -29.63 -22.99 -24.16
CA LEU A 43 -30.66 -22.26 -23.42
C LEU A 43 -31.32 -21.18 -24.29
N ALA A 44 -30.54 -20.38 -25.02
CA ALA A 44 -31.08 -19.36 -25.92
C ALA A 44 -31.96 -19.97 -27.01
N PHE A 45 -31.53 -21.10 -27.58
CA PHE A 45 -32.35 -21.86 -28.51
C PHE A 45 -33.65 -22.37 -27.87
N ALA A 46 -33.58 -22.94 -26.64
CA ALA A 46 -34.76 -23.45 -25.93
C ALA A 46 -35.72 -22.31 -25.55
N GLN A 47 -35.22 -21.16 -25.11
CA GLN A 47 -36.04 -19.98 -24.80
C GLN A 47 -36.80 -19.45 -26.03
N THR A 48 -36.20 -19.53 -27.20
CA THR A 48 -36.79 -19.08 -28.44
C THR A 48 -37.88 -20.04 -28.93
N HIS A 49 -37.63 -21.36 -28.83
CA HIS A 49 -38.48 -22.37 -29.47
C HIS A 49 -39.40 -23.13 -28.50
N TYR A 50 -39.06 -23.17 -27.20
CA TYR A 50 -39.76 -23.93 -26.15
C TYR A 50 -39.84 -23.13 -24.83
N PRO A 51 -40.35 -21.90 -24.83
CA PRO A 51 -40.23 -20.97 -23.67
C PRO A 51 -40.86 -21.50 -22.39
N THR A 52 -41.92 -22.32 -22.49
CA THR A 52 -42.66 -22.88 -21.35
C THR A 52 -42.24 -24.31 -20.99
N SER A 53 -41.28 -24.87 -21.67
CA SER A 53 -40.84 -26.25 -21.46
C SER A 53 -39.99 -26.42 -20.21
N ARG A 54 -40.06 -27.62 -19.60
CA ARG A 54 -39.22 -28.03 -18.48
C ARG A 54 -37.73 -28.03 -18.86
N ILE A 55 -37.40 -28.24 -20.13
CA ILE A 55 -36.02 -28.22 -20.60
C ILE A 55 -35.40 -26.82 -20.49
N THR A 56 -36.17 -25.78 -20.74
CA THR A 56 -35.73 -24.39 -20.58
C THR A 56 -35.38 -24.09 -19.13
N GLY A 57 -36.21 -24.57 -18.18
CA GLY A 57 -35.91 -24.47 -16.74
C GLY A 57 -34.66 -25.25 -16.33
N TYR A 58 -34.47 -26.46 -16.85
CA TYR A 58 -33.30 -27.29 -16.60
C TYR A 58 -32.01 -26.61 -17.10
N LEU A 59 -31.98 -26.15 -18.35
CA LEU A 59 -30.81 -25.45 -18.93
C LEU A 59 -30.52 -24.15 -18.23
N ASN A 60 -31.54 -23.41 -17.80
CA ASN A 60 -31.33 -22.19 -17.02
C ASN A 60 -30.67 -22.48 -15.67
N ASN A 61 -31.11 -23.51 -14.95
CA ASN A 61 -30.49 -23.91 -13.69
C ASN A 61 -29.04 -24.33 -13.90
N LEU A 62 -28.75 -25.11 -14.95
CA LEU A 62 -27.40 -25.55 -15.29
C LEU A 62 -26.49 -24.35 -15.64
N ALA A 63 -27.02 -23.38 -16.41
CA ALA A 63 -26.31 -22.15 -16.73
C ALA A 63 -26.01 -21.30 -15.47
N VAL A 64 -26.95 -21.17 -14.55
CA VAL A 64 -26.78 -20.45 -13.27
C VAL A 64 -25.68 -21.10 -12.42
N VAL A 65 -25.66 -22.43 -12.33
CA VAL A 65 -24.63 -23.14 -11.55
C VAL A 65 -23.24 -22.97 -12.17
N LEU A 66 -23.13 -23.09 -13.51
CA LEU A 66 -21.86 -22.85 -14.22
C LEU A 66 -21.42 -21.39 -14.09
N HIS A 67 -22.33 -20.43 -14.23
CA HIS A 67 -22.03 -19.01 -13.99
C HIS A 67 -21.47 -18.78 -12.59
N ASN A 68 -22.12 -19.31 -11.57
CA ASN A 68 -21.67 -19.21 -10.20
C ASN A 68 -20.31 -19.90 -9.98
N ALA A 69 -20.03 -21.00 -10.69
CA ALA A 69 -18.73 -21.68 -10.64
C ALA A 69 -17.60 -20.83 -11.24
N ILE A 70 -17.86 -20.16 -12.37
CA ILE A 70 -16.89 -19.25 -13.03
C ILE A 70 -16.63 -18.03 -12.16
N TYR A 71 -17.69 -17.40 -11.63
CA TYR A 71 -17.60 -16.17 -10.84
C TYR A 71 -17.47 -16.40 -9.34
N ARG A 72 -17.50 -17.66 -8.89
CA ARG A 72 -17.26 -18.00 -7.50
C ARG A 72 -15.84 -17.58 -7.13
N ASN A 73 -15.73 -16.50 -6.34
CA ASN A 73 -14.48 -16.10 -5.74
C ASN A 73 -13.89 -17.32 -5.02
N LYS A 74 -12.85 -17.94 -5.61
CA LYS A 74 -12.07 -18.97 -4.92
C LYS A 74 -11.68 -18.36 -3.58
N ARG A 75 -12.09 -19.00 -2.46
CA ARG A 75 -11.62 -18.65 -1.12
C ARG A 75 -10.12 -18.41 -1.22
N GLU A 76 -9.73 -17.16 -1.09
CA GLU A 76 -8.34 -16.76 -1.32
C GLU A 76 -7.47 -17.46 -0.30
N LYS A 77 -6.59 -18.31 -0.80
CA LYS A 77 -5.71 -19.14 0.01
C LYS A 77 -4.86 -18.22 0.89
N ARG A 78 -4.48 -18.67 2.10
CA ARG A 78 -3.52 -18.00 3.02
C ARG A 78 -2.25 -17.47 2.31
N LYS A 79 -1.88 -18.07 1.18
CA LYS A 79 -0.82 -17.60 0.27
C LYS A 79 -1.03 -16.18 -0.27
N ARG A 80 -2.27 -15.67 -0.36
CA ARG A 80 -2.52 -14.32 -0.90
C ARG A 80 -1.92 -13.22 -0.02
N ILE A 81 -1.93 -13.38 1.31
CA ILE A 81 -1.31 -12.42 2.22
C ILE A 81 0.18 -12.28 1.88
N ILE A 82 0.89 -13.40 1.74
CA ILE A 82 2.32 -13.39 1.37
C ILE A 82 2.51 -12.81 -0.04
N THR A 83 1.69 -13.24 -1.00
CA THR A 83 1.74 -12.76 -2.39
C THR A 83 1.49 -11.25 -2.48
N PHE A 84 0.67 -10.69 -1.60
CA PHE A 84 0.43 -9.24 -1.56
C PHE A 84 1.73 -8.46 -1.35
N TRP A 85 2.52 -8.77 -0.32
CA TRP A 85 3.79 -8.06 -0.06
C TRP A 85 4.97 -8.53 -0.90
N THR A 86 4.95 -9.76 -1.42
CA THR A 86 6.08 -10.26 -2.22
C THR A 86 5.93 -10.01 -3.72
N GLN A 87 4.71 -9.77 -4.22
CA GLN A 87 4.47 -9.59 -5.66
C GLN A 87 3.62 -8.35 -5.96
N GLU A 88 2.42 -8.21 -5.33
CA GLU A 88 1.49 -7.16 -5.72
C GLU A 88 2.02 -5.75 -5.38
N VAL A 89 2.48 -5.54 -4.15
CA VAL A 89 3.03 -4.24 -3.72
C VAL A 89 4.26 -3.86 -4.54
N PRO A 90 5.28 -4.73 -4.73
CA PRO A 90 6.43 -4.39 -5.56
C PRO A 90 6.08 -4.07 -7.02
N LEU A 91 5.18 -4.82 -7.65
CA LEU A 91 4.76 -4.53 -9.02
C LEU A 91 4.04 -3.18 -9.13
N VAL A 92 3.14 -2.88 -8.18
CA VAL A 92 2.46 -1.57 -8.12
C VAL A 92 3.48 -0.45 -7.86
N MET A 93 4.50 -0.67 -7.05
CA MET A 93 5.58 0.30 -6.82
C MET A 93 6.43 0.54 -8.07
N TYR A 94 6.70 -0.50 -8.87
CA TYR A 94 7.36 -0.33 -10.16
C TYR A 94 6.57 0.60 -11.09
N ASP A 95 5.26 0.40 -11.17
CA ASP A 95 4.37 1.27 -11.96
C ASP A 95 4.33 2.70 -11.40
N ALA A 96 4.39 2.85 -10.08
CA ALA A 96 4.35 4.14 -9.39
C ALA A 96 5.73 4.79 -9.20
N ARG A 97 6.82 4.24 -9.74
CA ARG A 97 8.21 4.70 -9.48
C ARG A 97 8.45 6.19 -9.73
N ARG A 98 7.76 6.77 -10.73
CA ARG A 98 7.85 8.22 -11.00
C ARG A 98 7.18 9.04 -9.90
N LEU A 99 6.06 8.55 -9.37
CA LEU A 99 5.33 9.19 -8.27
C LEU A 99 6.10 9.05 -6.96
N LEU A 100 6.77 7.92 -6.74
CA LEU A 100 7.68 7.74 -5.62
C LEU A 100 8.85 8.73 -5.69
N ALA A 101 9.45 8.90 -6.86
CA ALA A 101 10.52 9.86 -7.05
C ALA A 101 10.04 11.31 -6.80
N LEU A 102 8.84 11.66 -7.31
CA LEU A 102 8.24 12.98 -7.05
C LEU A 102 7.99 13.20 -5.55
N SER A 103 7.41 12.21 -4.87
CA SER A 103 7.17 12.26 -3.43
C SER A 103 8.48 12.44 -2.65
N ALA A 104 9.53 11.71 -3.01
CA ALA A 104 10.86 11.86 -2.40
C ALA A 104 11.46 13.24 -2.64
N ILE A 105 11.35 13.78 -3.86
CA ILE A 105 11.83 15.13 -4.19
C ILE A 105 11.09 16.19 -3.34
N ILE A 106 9.76 16.10 -3.23
CA ILE A 106 8.98 17.03 -2.41
C ILE A 106 9.47 16.98 -0.96
N PHE A 107 9.64 15.79 -0.39
CA PHE A 107 10.10 15.62 0.98
C PHE A 107 11.53 16.16 1.19
N ILE A 108 12.47 15.85 0.30
CA ILE A 108 13.87 16.32 0.41
C ILE A 108 13.94 17.84 0.28
N VAL A 109 13.24 18.43 -0.69
CA VAL A 109 13.21 19.89 -0.88
C VAL A 109 12.60 20.58 0.32
N SER A 110 11.48 20.06 0.84
CA SER A 110 10.83 20.62 2.02
C SER A 110 11.69 20.48 3.29
N THR A 111 12.44 19.39 3.44
CA THR A 111 13.43 19.23 4.51
C THR A 111 14.52 20.31 4.41
N ALA A 112 15.05 20.55 3.23
CA ALA A 112 16.03 21.61 3.02
C ALA A 112 15.46 23.01 3.34
N ILE A 113 14.20 23.27 2.96
CA ILE A 113 13.49 24.50 3.33
C ILE A 113 13.38 24.62 4.86
N GLY A 114 12.99 23.55 5.56
CA GLY A 114 12.91 23.53 7.02
C GLY A 114 14.26 23.84 7.69
N VAL A 115 15.35 23.25 7.18
CA VAL A 115 16.73 23.52 7.66
C VAL A 115 17.09 24.99 7.48
N VAL A 116 16.92 25.53 6.27
CA VAL A 116 17.27 26.92 5.96
C VAL A 116 16.41 27.90 6.77
N SER A 117 15.12 27.62 6.92
CA SER A 117 14.19 28.47 7.70
C SER A 117 14.58 28.53 9.17
N GLN A 118 14.94 27.37 9.78
CA GLN A 118 15.41 27.32 11.17
C GLN A 118 16.74 28.06 11.36
N MET A 119 17.65 27.94 10.39
CA MET A 119 18.93 28.65 10.45
C MET A 119 18.77 30.17 10.30
N ALA A 120 17.80 30.62 9.52
CA ALA A 120 17.49 32.02 9.31
C ALA A 120 16.67 32.65 10.47
N VAL A 121 15.75 31.88 11.05
CA VAL A 121 14.84 32.33 12.11
C VAL A 121 14.92 31.34 13.29
N PRO A 122 15.63 31.68 14.38
CA PRO A 122 15.84 30.76 15.51
C PRO A 122 14.55 30.20 16.16
N GLU A 123 13.46 30.95 16.08
CA GLU A 123 12.17 30.56 16.62
C GLU A 123 11.32 29.72 15.64
N PHE A 124 11.80 29.44 14.43
CA PHE A 124 11.02 28.78 13.38
C PHE A 124 10.52 27.38 13.83
N CYS A 125 11.39 26.59 14.46
CA CYS A 125 11.04 25.26 14.96
C CYS A 125 9.91 25.34 16.03
N ARG A 126 9.85 26.41 16.80
CA ARG A 126 8.81 26.67 17.80
C ARG A 126 7.44 26.90 17.12
N TYR A 127 7.40 27.62 16.00
CA TYR A 127 6.15 27.80 15.22
C TYR A 127 5.67 26.49 14.61
N ILE A 128 6.57 25.58 14.27
CA ILE A 128 6.23 24.28 13.64
C ILE A 128 5.84 23.23 14.67
N LEU A 129 6.61 23.09 15.77
CA LEU A 129 6.44 22.02 16.77
C LEU A 129 5.61 22.45 17.99
N GLY A 130 5.42 23.76 18.17
CA GLY A 130 4.69 24.35 19.27
C GLY A 130 5.54 24.60 20.51
N ASP A 131 5.09 25.57 21.33
CA ASP A 131 5.83 26.07 22.52
C ASP A 131 6.09 24.98 23.53
N SER A 132 5.07 24.19 23.87
CA SER A 132 5.16 23.14 24.89
C SER A 132 6.24 22.08 24.55
N TYR A 133 6.28 21.64 23.30
CA TYR A 133 7.29 20.67 22.85
C TYR A 133 8.69 21.26 22.88
N MET A 134 8.86 22.50 22.43
CA MET A 134 10.15 23.18 22.39
C MET A 134 10.67 23.49 23.79
N ASP A 135 9.82 23.96 24.71
CA ASP A 135 10.21 24.25 26.08
C ASP A 135 10.66 22.98 26.81
N MET A 136 9.94 21.86 26.61
CA MET A 136 10.33 20.55 27.14
C MET A 136 11.66 20.10 26.55
N THR A 137 11.87 20.23 25.25
CA THR A 137 13.11 19.83 24.56
C THR A 137 14.28 20.65 25.05
N ILE A 138 14.15 21.98 25.18
CA ILE A 138 15.18 22.87 25.72
C ILE A 138 15.52 22.53 27.16
N ALA A 139 14.51 22.23 27.99
CA ALA A 139 14.72 21.80 29.36
C ALA A 139 15.47 20.47 29.45
N ASN A 140 15.18 19.52 28.55
CA ASN A 140 15.88 18.24 28.46
C ASN A 140 17.35 18.44 28.02
N ILE A 141 17.60 19.30 27.05
CA ILE A 141 18.97 19.65 26.61
C ILE A 141 19.76 20.24 27.77
N LYS A 142 19.20 21.18 28.54
CA LYS A 142 19.84 21.76 29.70
C LYS A 142 20.17 20.75 30.80
N ARG A 143 19.39 19.69 30.94
CA ARG A 143 19.63 18.57 31.87
C ARG A 143 20.65 17.55 31.36
N GLY A 144 21.12 17.68 30.12
CA GLY A 144 22.04 16.72 29.48
C GLY A 144 21.35 15.48 28.89
N GLU A 145 20.01 15.46 28.88
CA GLU A 145 19.17 14.35 28.40
C GLU A 145 18.28 14.77 27.23
N PRO A 146 18.83 15.20 26.08
CA PRO A 146 18.07 15.82 24.98
C PRO A 146 16.98 14.92 24.41
N PHE A 147 17.11 13.60 24.53
CA PHE A 147 16.20 12.60 24.00
C PHE A 147 15.36 11.89 25.07
N ALA A 148 15.22 12.47 26.27
CA ALA A 148 14.41 11.91 27.36
C ALA A 148 12.95 11.66 26.98
N ILE A 149 12.45 12.33 25.95
CA ILE A 149 11.09 12.12 25.44
C ILE A 149 10.86 10.68 24.99
N TYR A 150 11.87 10.00 24.42
CA TYR A 150 11.79 8.61 24.00
C TYR A 150 11.80 7.60 25.17
N ALA A 151 12.20 8.03 26.35
CA ALA A 151 12.21 7.21 27.55
C ALA A 151 10.94 7.34 28.41
N SER A 152 9.98 8.20 28.01
CA SER A 152 8.78 8.48 28.78
C SER A 152 7.70 7.39 28.56
N GLY A 153 7.06 6.90 29.63
CA GLY A 153 5.94 5.96 29.58
C GLY A 153 6.32 4.48 29.47
N ALA A 154 5.29 3.61 29.46
CA ALA A 154 5.46 2.18 29.29
C ALA A 154 5.71 1.81 27.81
N GLU A 155 6.63 0.89 27.56
CA GLU A 155 7.06 0.48 26.22
C GLU A 155 5.90 0.02 25.31
N SER A 156 5.02 -0.83 25.84
CA SER A 156 3.88 -1.37 25.09
C SER A 156 2.84 -0.31 24.73
N SER A 157 2.60 0.66 25.63
CA SER A 157 1.70 1.78 25.37
C SER A 157 2.30 2.72 24.30
N MET A 158 3.59 3.02 24.43
CA MET A 158 4.32 3.83 23.47
C MET A 158 4.31 3.19 22.08
N PHE A 159 4.63 1.88 22.01
CA PHE A 159 4.58 1.13 20.76
C PHE A 159 3.23 1.22 20.06
N SER A 160 2.16 0.96 20.80
CA SER A 160 0.80 0.98 20.24
C SER A 160 0.41 2.37 19.76
N THR A 161 0.72 3.41 20.55
CA THR A 161 0.37 4.79 20.24
C THR A 161 1.15 5.31 19.02
N ILE A 162 2.46 5.09 18.97
CA ILE A 162 3.32 5.55 17.87
C ILE A 162 2.95 4.82 16.58
N THR A 163 2.86 3.49 16.64
CA THR A 163 2.51 2.69 15.46
C THR A 163 1.16 3.09 14.89
N ALA A 164 0.14 3.24 15.77
CA ALA A 164 -1.20 3.67 15.33
C ALA A 164 -1.19 5.08 14.75
N ASN A 165 -0.45 6.03 15.38
CA ASN A 165 -0.33 7.39 14.88
C ASN A 165 0.35 7.44 13.50
N ASN A 166 1.45 6.74 13.31
CA ASN A 166 2.18 6.76 12.04
C ASN A 166 1.39 6.11 10.90
N ILE A 167 0.70 5.00 11.19
CA ILE A 167 -0.25 4.39 10.24
C ILE A 167 -1.37 5.38 9.92
N TYR A 168 -1.96 6.04 10.92
CA TYR A 168 -3.01 7.03 10.73
C TYR A 168 -2.55 8.18 9.83
N VAL A 169 -1.38 8.77 10.10
CA VAL A 169 -0.80 9.85 9.28
C VAL A 169 -0.60 9.38 7.83
N ALA A 170 -0.06 8.17 7.61
CA ALA A 170 0.12 7.62 6.28
C ALA A 170 -1.20 7.46 5.51
N PHE A 171 -2.26 7.01 6.20
CA PHE A 171 -3.60 6.91 5.59
C PHE A 171 -4.22 8.27 5.34
N VAL A 172 -4.02 9.28 6.20
CA VAL A 172 -4.47 10.66 5.97
C VAL A 172 -3.80 11.22 4.71
N ILE A 173 -2.47 11.11 4.60
CA ILE A 173 -1.73 11.55 3.40
C ILE A 173 -2.26 10.89 2.13
N TYR A 174 -2.56 9.58 2.19
CA TYR A 174 -3.17 8.88 1.07
C TYR A 174 -4.58 9.41 0.77
N LEU A 175 -5.46 9.53 1.79
CA LEU A 175 -6.86 9.94 1.62
C LEU A 175 -7.01 11.38 1.14
N GLU A 176 -6.08 12.27 1.46
CA GLU A 176 -6.06 13.64 0.93
C GLU A 176 -5.97 13.68 -0.60
N GLY A 177 -5.44 12.63 -1.23
CA GLY A 177 -5.50 12.43 -2.68
C GLY A 177 -6.92 12.35 -3.25
N ILE A 178 -7.96 12.11 -2.43
CA ILE A 178 -9.38 12.17 -2.87
C ILE A 178 -9.71 13.55 -3.45
N PHE A 179 -9.23 14.59 -2.80
CA PHE A 179 -9.46 15.95 -3.25
C PHE A 179 -8.56 16.28 -4.45
N THR A 180 -7.25 16.23 -4.27
CA THR A 180 -6.25 16.39 -5.33
C THR A 180 -4.88 15.91 -4.84
N SER A 181 -3.95 15.67 -5.78
CA SER A 181 -2.53 15.41 -5.47
C SER A 181 -1.86 16.56 -4.69
N PHE A 182 -2.42 17.78 -4.77
CA PHE A 182 -1.87 18.95 -4.09
C PHE A 182 -1.95 18.81 -2.56
N PHE A 183 -3.07 18.34 -2.01
CA PHE A 183 -3.20 18.19 -0.55
C PHE A 183 -2.22 17.14 -0.01
N THR A 184 -2.10 16.02 -0.68
CA THR A 184 -1.06 15.03 -0.37
C THR A 184 0.35 15.63 -0.39
N ALA A 185 0.67 16.40 -1.45
CA ALA A 185 1.97 17.06 -1.58
C ALA A 185 2.20 18.09 -0.48
N PHE A 186 1.17 18.84 -0.09
CA PHE A 186 1.22 19.83 0.99
C PHE A 186 1.46 19.17 2.36
N HIS A 187 0.76 18.07 2.64
CA HIS A 187 0.98 17.32 3.88
C HIS A 187 2.41 16.74 3.95
N LEU A 188 2.88 16.17 2.83
CA LEU A 188 4.24 15.66 2.73
C LEU A 188 5.27 16.79 2.89
N PHE A 189 5.00 17.98 2.32
CA PHE A 189 5.81 19.17 2.49
C PHE A 189 5.91 19.56 3.97
N ASN A 190 4.80 19.62 4.69
CA ASN A 190 4.79 19.96 6.12
C ASN A 190 5.62 18.96 6.94
N ASN A 191 5.53 17.66 6.66
CA ASN A 191 6.36 16.64 7.33
C ASN A 191 7.86 16.85 7.05
N GLY A 192 8.23 17.17 5.81
CA GLY A 192 9.61 17.46 5.46
C GLY A 192 10.15 18.72 6.15
N VAL A 193 9.38 19.81 6.15
CA VAL A 193 9.75 21.06 6.86
C VAL A 193 9.91 20.80 8.35
N MET A 194 9.00 20.05 8.96
CA MET A 194 9.07 19.67 10.38
C MET A 194 10.35 18.89 10.69
N PHE A 195 10.66 17.88 9.90
CA PHE A 195 11.89 17.10 10.07
C PHE A 195 13.15 17.97 9.89
N GLY A 196 13.17 18.82 8.85
CA GLY A 196 14.31 19.71 8.56
C GLY A 196 14.56 20.74 9.67
N CYS A 197 13.52 21.40 10.17
CA CYS A 197 13.68 22.38 11.24
C CYS A 197 14.10 21.70 12.57
N PHE A 198 13.60 20.50 12.85
CA PHE A 198 13.97 19.72 14.02
C PHE A 198 15.50 19.39 14.02
N GLU A 199 16.00 18.82 12.94
CA GLU A 199 17.43 18.48 12.83
C GLU A 199 18.34 19.74 12.86
N ALA A 200 17.90 20.84 12.23
CA ALA A 200 18.62 22.09 12.27
C ALA A 200 18.66 22.72 13.68
N PHE A 201 17.56 22.60 14.45
CA PHE A 201 17.53 23.01 15.85
C PHE A 201 18.54 22.22 16.70
N PHE A 202 18.63 20.90 16.54
CA PHE A 202 19.65 20.11 17.22
C PHE A 202 21.07 20.44 16.74
N ALA A 203 21.26 20.77 15.46
CA ALA A 203 22.53 21.24 14.93
C ALA A 203 22.99 22.54 15.60
N GLN A 204 22.11 23.52 15.78
CA GLN A 204 22.39 24.78 16.47
C GLN A 204 22.77 24.57 17.94
N ASN A 205 22.31 23.50 18.57
CA ASN A 205 22.69 23.12 19.94
C ASN A 205 23.89 22.17 20.01
N GLY A 206 24.60 21.92 18.90
CA GLY A 206 25.80 21.04 18.86
C GLY A 206 25.46 19.55 19.00
N LEU A 207 24.20 19.15 18.78
CA LEU A 207 23.70 17.81 19.03
C LEU A 207 23.31 17.06 17.74
N LEU A 208 23.66 17.58 16.56
CA LEU A 208 23.22 17.00 15.27
C LEU A 208 23.54 15.52 15.14
N TRP A 209 24.78 15.13 15.45
CA TRP A 209 25.19 13.73 15.35
C TRP A 209 24.38 12.80 16.26
N LYS A 210 24.17 13.24 17.50
CA LYS A 210 23.34 12.49 18.45
C LYS A 210 21.88 12.42 18.00
N SER A 211 21.34 13.52 17.42
CA SER A 211 19.98 13.55 16.86
C SER A 211 19.85 12.57 15.71
N ILE A 212 20.72 12.64 14.71
CA ILE A 212 20.70 11.71 13.57
C ILE A 212 20.75 10.25 14.05
N LEU A 213 21.66 9.88 14.93
CA LEU A 213 21.77 8.50 15.41
C LEU A 213 20.57 8.04 16.24
N THR A 214 19.88 8.95 16.92
CA THR A 214 18.72 8.60 17.73
C THR A 214 17.43 8.58 16.90
N VAL A 215 17.20 9.64 16.14
CA VAL A 215 15.97 9.82 15.35
C VAL A 215 15.94 8.89 14.15
N MET A 216 17.04 8.80 13.39
CA MET A 216 17.09 7.98 12.19
C MET A 216 17.12 6.48 12.49
N LEU A 217 17.30 6.07 13.74
CA LEU A 217 17.26 4.65 14.13
C LEU A 217 15.90 4.00 13.75
N HIS A 218 14.80 4.69 14.01
CA HIS A 218 13.45 4.35 13.61
C HIS A 218 12.97 5.19 12.42
N GLY A 219 13.36 6.45 12.39
CA GLY A 219 12.95 7.45 11.40
C GLY A 219 13.35 7.09 9.97
N THR A 220 14.43 6.33 9.75
CA THR A 220 14.78 5.82 8.41
C THR A 220 13.63 5.01 7.81
N LEU A 221 12.97 4.15 8.59
CA LEU A 221 11.82 3.38 8.16
C LEU A 221 10.56 4.24 8.06
N GLU A 222 10.29 5.07 9.07
CA GLU A 222 9.08 5.91 9.14
C GLU A 222 9.02 6.94 8.03
N LEU A 223 10.08 7.76 7.89
CA LEU A 223 10.12 8.79 6.86
C LEU A 223 10.07 8.20 5.46
N SER A 224 10.72 7.05 5.23
CA SER A 224 10.61 6.31 3.98
C SER A 224 9.18 5.85 3.71
N ALA A 225 8.48 5.32 4.73
CA ALA A 225 7.10 4.88 4.61
C ALA A 225 6.13 6.07 4.40
N ILE A 226 6.39 7.25 4.98
CA ILE A 226 5.66 8.50 4.72
C ILE A 226 5.85 8.95 3.26
N ILE A 227 7.08 8.90 2.73
CA ILE A 227 7.36 9.20 1.32
C ILE A 227 6.61 8.23 0.40
N VAL A 228 6.57 6.94 0.74
CA VAL A 228 5.81 5.93 -0.01
C VAL A 228 4.31 6.22 0.06
N ALA A 229 3.76 6.56 1.24
CA ALA A 229 2.36 6.95 1.40
C ALA A 229 2.03 8.22 0.60
N GLY A 230 2.95 9.17 0.51
CA GLY A 230 2.82 10.34 -0.36
C GLY A 230 2.64 9.94 -1.83
N SER A 231 3.43 8.96 -2.31
CA SER A 231 3.26 8.44 -3.68
C SER A 231 1.89 7.78 -3.90
N ALA A 232 1.31 7.18 -2.85
CA ALA A 232 -0.03 6.58 -2.90
C ALA A 232 -1.12 7.63 -3.06
N GLY A 233 -1.06 8.73 -2.29
CA GLY A 233 -2.01 9.83 -2.39
C GLY A 233 -1.89 10.59 -3.72
N ILE A 234 -0.65 10.82 -4.20
CA ILE A 234 -0.42 11.42 -5.53
C ILE A 234 -0.98 10.50 -6.63
N ALA A 235 -0.84 9.17 -6.52
CA ALA A 235 -1.40 8.23 -7.48
C ALA A 235 -2.93 8.31 -7.55
N MET A 236 -3.59 8.48 -6.42
CA MET A 236 -5.04 8.64 -6.34
C MET A 236 -5.48 9.99 -6.93
N GLY A 237 -4.85 11.10 -6.51
CA GLY A 237 -5.20 12.44 -6.98
C GLY A 237 -4.92 12.64 -8.47
N ASN A 238 -3.83 12.08 -9.00
CA ASN A 238 -3.54 12.09 -10.43
C ASN A 238 -4.56 11.31 -11.25
N GLY A 239 -5.17 10.26 -10.68
CA GLY A 239 -6.27 9.54 -11.33
C GLY A 239 -7.47 10.43 -11.62
N TRP A 240 -7.70 11.43 -10.78
CA TRP A 240 -8.77 12.43 -10.96
C TRP A 240 -8.34 13.57 -11.90
N LEU A 241 -7.12 14.09 -11.70
CA LEU A 241 -6.61 15.27 -12.44
C LEU A 241 -6.21 14.94 -13.87
N PHE A 242 -5.62 13.76 -14.10
CA PHE A 242 -5.02 13.34 -15.37
C PHE A 242 -5.57 11.99 -15.84
N PRO A 243 -6.84 11.91 -16.25
CA PRO A 243 -7.51 10.64 -16.57
C PRO A 243 -6.96 9.94 -17.83
N GLY A 244 -6.22 10.65 -18.69
CA GLY A 244 -5.74 10.10 -19.96
C GLY A 244 -6.89 9.71 -20.88
N THR A 245 -6.86 8.47 -21.39
CA THR A 245 -7.89 7.92 -22.29
C THR A 245 -9.10 7.33 -21.54
N TYR A 246 -9.05 7.23 -20.22
CA TYR A 246 -10.15 6.70 -19.40
C TYR A 246 -11.15 7.80 -19.01
N SER A 247 -12.39 7.39 -18.68
CA SER A 247 -13.29 8.29 -17.99
C SER A 247 -12.70 8.70 -16.63
N ARG A 248 -13.03 9.91 -16.13
CA ARG A 248 -12.51 10.42 -14.85
C ARG A 248 -12.77 9.45 -13.70
N ILE A 249 -13.98 8.87 -13.63
CA ILE A 249 -14.36 7.92 -12.57
C ILE A 249 -13.53 6.63 -12.66
N GLU A 250 -13.31 6.10 -13.86
CA GLU A 250 -12.52 4.87 -14.03
C GLU A 250 -11.03 5.12 -13.72
N SER A 251 -10.49 6.24 -14.17
CA SER A 251 -9.11 6.64 -13.85
C SER A 251 -8.93 6.84 -12.34
N PHE A 252 -9.88 7.50 -11.69
CA PHE A 252 -9.88 7.67 -10.23
C PHE A 252 -9.95 6.32 -9.50
N ARG A 253 -10.86 5.40 -9.89
CA ARG A 253 -10.93 4.05 -9.31
C ARG A 253 -9.60 3.29 -9.41
N ARG A 254 -8.91 3.42 -10.53
CA ARG A 254 -7.57 2.82 -10.71
C ARG A 254 -6.54 3.46 -9.80
N GLY A 255 -6.56 4.79 -9.66
CA GLY A 255 -5.73 5.55 -8.73
C GLY A 255 -5.95 5.12 -7.28
N VAL A 256 -7.22 5.02 -6.85
CA VAL A 256 -7.62 4.53 -5.51
C VAL A 256 -7.06 3.12 -5.26
N LYS A 257 -7.31 2.17 -6.17
CA LYS A 257 -6.83 0.78 -6.00
C LYS A 257 -5.31 0.70 -5.94
N ARG A 258 -4.61 1.46 -6.78
CA ARG A 258 -3.16 1.55 -6.79
C ARG A 258 -2.64 2.13 -5.46
N GLY A 259 -3.13 3.29 -5.07
CA GLY A 259 -2.73 3.96 -3.85
C GLY A 259 -3.04 3.15 -2.60
N LEU A 260 -4.20 2.48 -2.53
CA LEU A 260 -4.55 1.61 -1.40
C LEU A 260 -3.56 0.45 -1.22
N LYS A 261 -3.14 -0.20 -2.32
CA LYS A 261 -2.12 -1.26 -2.25
C LYS A 261 -0.79 -0.72 -1.73
N ILE A 262 -0.39 0.47 -2.16
CA ILE A 262 0.86 1.12 -1.73
C ILE A 262 0.79 1.45 -0.23
N VAL A 263 -0.24 2.15 0.24
CA VAL A 263 -0.33 2.57 1.65
C VAL A 263 -0.50 1.38 2.60
N VAL A 264 -1.30 0.37 2.25
CA VAL A 264 -1.39 -0.88 3.02
C VAL A 264 -0.04 -1.61 3.03
N GLY A 265 0.70 -1.53 1.93
CA GLY A 265 2.06 -2.08 1.83
C GLY A 265 3.05 -1.49 2.83
N THR A 266 2.83 -0.26 3.33
CA THR A 266 3.71 0.39 4.33
C THR A 266 3.44 -0.04 5.77
N VAL A 267 2.28 -0.63 6.06
CA VAL A 267 1.86 -0.97 7.43
C VAL A 267 2.90 -1.82 8.18
N PRO A 268 3.46 -2.92 7.63
CA PRO A 268 4.48 -3.69 8.34
C PRO A 268 5.74 -2.87 8.67
N ILE A 269 6.09 -1.89 7.84
CA ILE A 269 7.25 -1.03 8.06
C ILE A 269 7.02 -0.11 9.25
N PHE A 270 5.83 0.49 9.38
CA PHE A 270 5.47 1.28 10.56
C PHE A 270 5.44 0.44 11.84
N VAL A 271 4.97 -0.81 11.76
CA VAL A 271 5.02 -1.73 12.92
C VAL A 271 6.46 -2.00 13.35
N ILE A 272 7.37 -2.25 12.40
CA ILE A 272 8.80 -2.46 12.71
C ILE A 272 9.43 -1.17 13.24
N ALA A 273 9.15 -0.03 12.63
CA ALA A 273 9.68 1.26 13.05
C ALA A 273 9.22 1.63 14.49
N GLY A 274 7.92 1.49 14.78
CA GLY A 274 7.39 1.72 16.10
C GLY A 274 7.96 0.75 17.16
N PHE A 275 8.26 -0.49 16.78
CA PHE A 275 8.98 -1.42 17.65
C PHE A 275 10.43 -0.92 17.93
N VAL A 276 11.14 -0.51 16.88
CA VAL A 276 12.51 0.05 17.04
C VAL A 276 12.48 1.29 17.92
N GLU A 277 11.51 2.19 17.73
CA GLU A 277 11.38 3.41 18.54
C GLU A 277 11.11 3.11 20.00
N SER A 278 10.14 2.27 20.28
CA SER A 278 9.66 2.02 21.65
C SER A 278 10.57 1.13 22.47
N TYR A 279 11.25 0.17 21.84
CA TYR A 279 12.06 -0.84 22.53
C TYR A 279 13.56 -0.65 22.34
N ILE A 280 14.04 0.05 21.29
CA ILE A 280 15.46 0.19 20.99
C ILE A 280 15.89 1.64 21.21
N THR A 281 15.23 2.62 20.60
CA THR A 281 15.64 4.04 20.62
C THR A 281 15.68 4.60 22.04
N ARG A 282 14.81 4.15 22.94
CA ARG A 282 14.79 4.59 24.34
C ARG A 282 16.05 4.22 25.14
N HIS A 283 16.80 3.20 24.70
CA HIS A 283 18.03 2.78 25.38
C HIS A 283 19.22 3.62 24.91
N THR A 284 19.55 4.64 25.69
CA THR A 284 20.61 5.62 25.35
C THR A 284 22.03 5.03 25.41
N HIS A 285 22.21 3.84 25.99
CA HIS A 285 23.52 3.19 26.17
C HIS A 285 23.97 2.34 24.96
N ILE A 286 23.14 2.24 23.90
CA ILE A 286 23.51 1.49 22.70
C ILE A 286 24.69 2.19 22.00
N PRO A 287 25.79 1.48 21.69
CA PRO A 287 26.92 2.05 20.97
C PRO A 287 26.52 2.65 19.63
N ASP A 288 27.12 3.77 19.26
CA ASP A 288 26.84 4.49 18.02
C ASP A 288 27.03 3.62 16.77
N ALA A 289 28.03 2.71 16.80
CA ALA A 289 28.27 1.77 15.71
C ALA A 289 27.08 0.84 15.45
N ILE A 290 26.39 0.37 16.51
CA ILE A 290 25.19 -0.47 16.37
C ILE A 290 24.03 0.35 15.79
N ARG A 291 23.82 1.59 16.30
CA ARG A 291 22.79 2.50 15.78
C ARG A 291 23.00 2.76 14.29
N LEU A 292 24.21 3.11 13.90
CA LEU A 292 24.57 3.36 12.51
C LEU A 292 24.32 2.11 11.64
N THR A 293 24.68 0.93 12.14
CA THR A 293 24.45 -0.34 11.42
C THR A 293 22.96 -0.57 11.18
N VAL A 294 22.10 -0.35 12.17
CA VAL A 294 20.64 -0.50 12.03
C VAL A 294 20.09 0.51 11.02
N ILE A 295 20.54 1.77 11.06
CA ILE A 295 20.15 2.81 10.11
C ILE A 295 20.52 2.40 8.68
N LEU A 296 21.76 1.93 8.46
CA LEU A 296 22.24 1.52 7.13
C LEU A 296 21.49 0.28 6.61
N LEU A 297 21.21 -0.70 7.48
CA LEU A 297 20.43 -1.88 7.10
C LEU A 297 18.98 -1.50 6.78
N SER A 298 18.37 -0.61 7.54
CA SER A 298 17.02 -0.08 7.26
C SER A 298 16.98 0.66 5.92
N ALA A 299 17.94 1.52 5.65
CA ALA A 299 18.04 2.24 4.37
C ALA A 299 18.26 1.27 3.20
N ALA A 300 19.16 0.29 3.35
CA ALA A 300 19.40 -0.75 2.35
C ALA A 300 18.14 -1.57 2.07
N PHE A 301 17.39 -1.96 3.11
CA PHE A 301 16.10 -2.64 2.97
C PHE A 301 15.08 -1.81 2.19
N VAL A 302 14.94 -0.52 2.51
CA VAL A 302 14.01 0.39 1.83
C VAL A 302 14.36 0.51 0.34
N VAL A 303 15.64 0.75 0.02
CA VAL A 303 16.11 0.84 -1.36
C VAL A 303 15.89 -0.48 -2.10
N PHE A 304 16.23 -1.59 -1.46
CA PHE A 304 16.01 -2.91 -2.04
C PHE A 304 14.52 -3.16 -2.32
N TYR A 305 13.66 -3.00 -1.32
CA TYR A 305 12.25 -3.40 -1.40
C TYR A 305 11.40 -2.49 -2.31
N TYR A 306 11.67 -1.17 -2.31
CA TYR A 306 10.87 -0.21 -3.09
C TYR A 306 11.49 0.16 -4.45
N ILE A 307 12.78 -0.08 -4.68
CA ILE A 307 13.45 0.35 -5.91
C ILE A 307 14.02 -0.86 -6.69
N ILE A 308 14.85 -1.69 -6.06
CA ILE A 308 15.59 -2.76 -6.76
C ILE A 308 14.66 -3.96 -7.05
N TYR A 309 14.02 -4.47 -6.02
CA TYR A 309 13.18 -5.67 -6.11
C TYR A 309 12.00 -5.52 -7.09
N PRO A 310 11.25 -4.39 -7.12
CA PRO A 310 10.22 -4.15 -8.11
C PRO A 310 10.71 -4.24 -9.57
N ARG A 311 11.89 -3.69 -9.87
CA ARG A 311 12.51 -3.78 -11.19
C ARG A 311 12.84 -5.22 -11.59
N THR A 312 13.44 -5.96 -10.66
CA THR A 312 13.82 -7.37 -10.88
C THR A 312 12.58 -8.23 -11.13
N LEU A 313 11.52 -8.00 -10.37
CA LEU A 313 10.27 -8.74 -10.49
C LEU A 313 9.56 -8.46 -11.81
N PHE A 314 9.50 -7.18 -12.21
CA PHE A 314 8.92 -6.77 -13.49
C PHE A 314 9.66 -7.40 -14.69
N ASN A 315 10.98 -7.34 -14.71
CA ASN A 315 11.79 -7.93 -15.77
C ASN A 315 11.60 -9.46 -15.87
N LYS A 316 11.42 -10.16 -14.73
CA LYS A 316 11.14 -11.60 -14.72
C LYS A 316 9.74 -11.94 -15.23
N SER A 317 8.74 -11.08 -15.01
CA SER A 317 7.39 -11.30 -15.55
C SER A 317 7.36 -11.11 -17.07
N THR A 318 8.01 -10.08 -17.58
CA THR A 318 8.06 -9.79 -19.04
C THR A 318 8.82 -10.88 -19.82
N ASN A 319 9.89 -11.45 -19.22
CA ASN A 319 10.66 -12.54 -19.88
C ASN A 319 9.97 -13.92 -19.84
N LYS A 320 8.87 -14.08 -19.12
CA LYS A 320 8.07 -15.32 -19.11
C LYS A 320 6.98 -15.34 -20.18
N ASP A 321 6.64 -14.16 -20.69
CA ASP A 321 5.59 -13.98 -21.71
C ASP A 321 6.19 -13.89 -23.13
N LEU A 322 7.52 -14.01 -23.27
CA LEU A 322 8.29 -14.16 -24.51
C LEU A 322 8.78 -15.60 -24.69
#